data_e2bbd5f56fd619e17e392e3a3e135797
#
_entry.id   e2bbd5f56fd619e17e392e3a3e135797
#
_cell.length_a   1.000
_cell.length_b   1.000
_cell.length_c   1.000
_cell.angle_alpha   90.00
_cell.angle_beta   90.00
_cell.angle_gamma   90.00
#
_symmetry.space_group_name_H-M   'P 1'
#
loop_
_entity.id
_entity.type
_entity.pdbx_description
1 polymer ?
#
loop_
_entity_poly.entity_id
_entity_poly.type
_entity_poly.pdbx_seq_one_letter_code
_entity_poly.pdbx_strand_id
1 'polypeptide(L)'
;QGVSSAASDVYKRQDRLFIMFPDPWHKARHNKRRLLQDETAQAFARILKPGGTLRFVTDWLDYAEWALERLERTPGLERVGPENQSEADQDWFVPPADHVVTRYEEKKLGDTAPIFLQFRRV
;
A
#
# COMPACT_ATOMS: atom_id res chain seq x y z
N GLN A 1 -22.26 13.81 5.66
CA GLN A 1 -21.30 14.14 5.66
C GLN A 1 -20.79 15.47 5.22
N GLY A 2 -20.50 16.32 5.58
CA GLY A 2 -20.23 17.70 5.35
C GLY A 2 -19.01 18.09 4.53
N VAL A 3 -18.51 17.20 3.70
CA VAL A 3 -17.36 17.53 2.88
C VAL A 3 -17.81 18.22 1.59
N SER A 4 -17.37 19.45 1.39
CA SER A 4 -17.67 20.17 0.17
C SER A 4 -16.88 19.63 -1.02
N SER A 5 -17.32 19.93 -2.23
CA SER A 5 -16.60 19.53 -3.43
C SER A 5 -15.17 20.07 -3.44
N ALA A 6 -14.96 21.30 -2.98
CA ALA A 6 -13.62 21.89 -2.91
C ALA A 6 -12.72 21.14 -1.95
N ALA A 7 -13.22 20.76 -0.77
CA ALA A 7 -12.46 19.97 0.20
C ALA A 7 -12.15 18.58 -0.37
N SER A 8 -13.10 17.96 -1.05
CA SER A 8 -12.90 16.67 -1.71
C SER A 8 -11.81 16.73 -2.77
N ASP A 9 -11.79 17.83 -3.57
CA ASP A 9 -10.77 18.03 -4.59
C ASP A 9 -9.38 18.22 -3.97
N VAL A 10 -9.29 18.89 -2.83
CA VAL A 10 -8.03 19.03 -2.11
C VAL A 10 -7.50 17.68 -1.67
N TYR A 11 -8.36 16.84 -1.10
CA TYR A 11 -7.96 15.49 -0.67
C TYR A 11 -7.55 14.59 -1.85
N LYS A 12 -8.10 14.80 -3.03
CA LYS A 12 -7.75 14.05 -4.23
C LYS A 12 -6.37 14.39 -4.79
N ARG A 13 -5.65 15.32 -4.16
CA ARG A 13 -4.35 15.78 -4.62
C ARG A 13 -3.21 15.35 -3.71
N GLN A 14 -3.34 14.15 -3.14
CA GLN A 14 -2.26 13.63 -2.33
C GLN A 14 -1.09 13.18 -3.21
N ASP A 15 0.12 13.55 -2.81
CA ASP A 15 1.35 13.13 -3.47
C ASP A 15 1.76 11.73 -3.07
N ARG A 16 1.57 11.40 -1.81
CA ARG A 16 2.02 10.13 -1.23
C ARG A 16 0.98 9.59 -0.28
N LEU A 17 0.84 8.27 -0.27
CA LEU A 17 -0.04 7.58 0.64
C LEU A 17 0.71 6.40 1.23
N PHE A 18 0.79 6.35 2.55
CA PHE A 18 1.48 5.29 3.27
C PHE A 18 0.52 4.47 4.09
N ILE A 19 0.55 3.14 3.92
CA ILE A 19 -0.21 2.20 4.74
C ILE A 19 0.84 1.28 5.37
N MET A 20 1.10 1.51 6.65
CA MET A 20 2.21 0.86 7.34
C MET A 20 1.68 -0.12 8.40
N PHE A 21 1.95 -1.41 8.21
CA PHE A 21 1.62 -2.46 9.16
C PHE A 21 0.16 -2.46 9.62
N PRO A 22 -0.81 -2.48 8.67
CA PRO A 22 -2.22 -2.56 9.05
C PRO A 22 -2.54 -3.91 9.67
N ASP A 23 -3.64 -3.98 10.43
CA ASP A 23 -4.08 -5.22 11.06
C ASP A 23 -4.28 -6.32 10.02
N PRO A 24 -3.61 -7.48 10.18
CA PRO A 24 -3.62 -8.50 9.14
C PRO A 24 -4.88 -9.35 9.07
N TRP A 25 -5.65 -9.46 10.16
CA TRP A 25 -6.90 -10.23 10.20
C TRP A 25 -6.74 -11.59 9.49
N HIS A 26 -5.87 -12.46 10.02
CA HIS A 26 -5.45 -13.69 9.33
C HIS A 26 -6.56 -14.70 9.11
N LYS A 27 -7.56 -14.77 9.99
CA LYS A 27 -8.62 -15.78 9.86
C LYS A 27 -9.48 -15.46 8.65
N ALA A 28 -9.76 -16.47 7.83
CA ALA A 28 -10.53 -16.27 6.60
C ALA A 28 -11.84 -15.52 6.85
N ARG A 29 -12.54 -15.83 7.94
CA ARG A 29 -13.80 -15.15 8.30
C ARG A 29 -13.62 -13.66 8.61
N HIS A 30 -12.38 -13.22 8.90
CA HIS A 30 -12.07 -11.83 9.23
C HIS A 30 -11.38 -11.07 8.10
N ASN A 31 -11.07 -11.73 6.99
CA ASN A 31 -10.36 -11.07 5.88
C ASN A 31 -11.10 -9.83 5.37
N LYS A 32 -12.43 -9.83 5.44
CA LYS A 32 -13.24 -8.67 5.06
C LYS A 32 -13.00 -7.43 5.94
N ARG A 33 -12.33 -7.59 7.08
CA ARG A 33 -11.98 -6.49 7.99
C ARG A 33 -10.65 -5.84 7.63
N ARG A 34 -9.89 -6.45 6.74
CA ARG A 34 -8.62 -5.87 6.28
C ARG A 34 -8.86 -4.52 5.64
N LEU A 35 -7.98 -3.57 5.94
CA LEU A 35 -8.08 -2.22 5.36
C LEU A 35 -8.06 -2.26 3.84
N LEU A 36 -7.19 -3.10 3.27
CA LEU A 36 -7.03 -3.14 1.82
C LEU A 36 -8.03 -4.09 1.19
N GLN A 37 -9.05 -3.51 0.59
CA GLN A 37 -10.08 -4.18 -0.20
C GLN A 37 -10.10 -3.55 -1.58
N ASP A 38 -10.88 -4.11 -2.52
CA ASP A 38 -11.00 -3.49 -3.85
C ASP A 38 -11.54 -2.07 -3.76
N GLU A 39 -12.55 -1.84 -2.93
CA GLU A 39 -13.14 -0.51 -2.78
C GLU A 39 -12.15 0.50 -2.22
N THR A 40 -11.37 0.10 -1.20
CA THR A 40 -10.37 1.01 -0.63
C THR A 40 -9.21 1.25 -1.58
N ALA A 41 -8.78 0.23 -2.33
CA ALA A 41 -7.74 0.40 -3.34
C ALA A 41 -8.18 1.40 -4.42
N GLN A 42 -9.43 1.30 -4.87
CA GLN A 42 -10.00 2.25 -5.82
C GLN A 42 -10.07 3.67 -5.22
N ALA A 43 -10.44 3.77 -3.95
CA ALA A 43 -10.47 5.06 -3.26
C ALA A 43 -9.07 5.67 -3.18
N PHE A 44 -8.06 4.87 -2.87
CA PHE A 44 -6.67 5.34 -2.83
C PHE A 44 -6.23 5.86 -4.21
N ALA A 45 -6.58 5.15 -5.28
CA ALA A 45 -6.28 5.60 -6.63
C ALA A 45 -6.92 6.97 -6.92
N ARG A 46 -8.15 7.19 -6.43
CA ARG A 46 -8.85 8.45 -6.63
C ARG A 46 -8.26 9.61 -5.88
N ILE A 47 -7.76 9.38 -4.66
CA ILE A 47 -7.19 10.47 -3.85
C ILE A 47 -5.76 10.82 -4.22
N LEU A 48 -5.05 9.92 -4.92
CA LEU A 48 -3.71 10.21 -5.40
C LEU A 48 -3.80 11.04 -6.68
N LYS A 49 -2.98 12.09 -6.75
CA LYS A 49 -2.86 12.83 -7.99
C LYS A 49 -2.04 12.02 -9.00
N PRO A 50 -2.15 12.29 -10.32
CA PRO A 50 -1.30 11.63 -11.31
C PRO A 50 0.17 11.77 -10.94
N GLY A 51 0.89 10.66 -10.95
CA GLY A 51 2.29 10.62 -10.50
C GLY A 51 2.47 10.42 -9.01
N GLY A 52 1.41 10.50 -8.23
CA GLY A 52 1.48 10.23 -6.78
C GLY A 52 1.75 8.76 -6.51
N THR A 53 2.29 8.47 -5.34
CA THR A 53 2.73 7.12 -4.97
C THR A 53 1.98 6.57 -3.76
N LEU A 54 1.79 5.26 -3.77
CA LEU A 54 1.22 4.51 -2.65
C LEU A 54 2.25 3.51 -2.18
N ARG A 55 2.46 3.44 -0.87
CA ARG A 55 3.33 2.42 -0.26
C ARG A 55 2.54 1.65 0.78
N PHE A 56 2.47 0.33 0.59
CA PHE A 56 1.85 -0.59 1.55
C PHE A 56 2.95 -1.46 2.13
N VAL A 57 3.04 -1.51 3.45
CA VAL A 57 4.06 -2.31 4.14
C VAL A 57 3.38 -3.24 5.13
N THR A 58 3.72 -4.53 5.06
CA THR A 58 3.25 -5.52 6.00
C THR A 58 4.33 -6.57 6.23
N ASP A 59 4.33 -7.17 7.40
CA ASP A 59 5.21 -8.30 7.74
C ASP A 59 4.44 -9.63 7.77
N TRP A 60 3.28 -9.68 7.13
CA TRP A 60 2.46 -10.88 6.98
C TRP A 60 2.36 -11.25 5.51
N LEU A 61 2.88 -12.42 5.15
CA LEU A 61 2.97 -12.85 3.74
C LEU A 61 1.60 -12.93 3.07
N ASP A 62 0.62 -13.53 3.74
CA ASP A 62 -0.71 -13.69 3.16
C ASP A 62 -1.39 -12.34 2.90
N TYR A 63 -1.18 -11.36 3.78
CA TYR A 63 -1.72 -10.03 3.57
C TYR A 63 -1.00 -9.31 2.43
N ALA A 64 0.31 -9.50 2.32
CA ALA A 64 1.07 -8.92 1.21
C ALA A 64 0.56 -9.44 -0.13
N GLU A 65 0.34 -10.74 -0.25
CA GLU A 65 -0.21 -11.34 -1.46
C GLU A 65 -1.63 -10.85 -1.75
N TRP A 66 -2.46 -10.74 -0.72
CA TRP A 66 -3.80 -10.19 -0.80
C TRP A 66 -3.79 -8.76 -1.33
N ALA A 67 -2.91 -7.93 -0.75
CA ALA A 67 -2.80 -6.53 -1.13
C ALA A 67 -2.27 -6.38 -2.55
N LEU A 68 -1.25 -7.13 -2.90
CA LEU A 68 -0.66 -7.08 -4.24
C LEU A 68 -1.69 -7.40 -5.31
N GLU A 69 -2.45 -8.46 -5.12
CA GLU A 69 -3.50 -8.87 -6.06
C GLU A 69 -4.50 -7.73 -6.28
N ARG A 70 -4.97 -7.12 -5.20
CA ARG A 70 -5.98 -6.07 -5.29
C ARG A 70 -5.44 -4.77 -5.87
N LEU A 71 -4.22 -4.40 -5.50
CA LEU A 71 -3.60 -3.19 -6.03
C LEU A 71 -3.26 -3.33 -7.52
N GLU A 72 -2.78 -4.51 -7.95
CA GLU A 72 -2.45 -4.73 -9.36
C GLU A 72 -3.66 -4.66 -10.26
N ARG A 73 -4.83 -5.08 -9.77
CA ARG A 73 -6.05 -5.04 -10.58
C ARG A 73 -6.83 -3.74 -10.46
N THR A 74 -6.34 -2.78 -9.66
CA THR A 74 -7.01 -1.49 -9.49
C THR A 74 -6.68 -0.58 -10.67
N PRO A 75 -7.69 -0.11 -11.44
CA PRO A 75 -7.43 0.83 -12.52
C PRO A 75 -6.78 2.11 -12.00
N GLY A 76 -5.77 2.59 -12.70
CA GLY A 76 -5.07 3.81 -12.34
C GLY A 76 -3.86 3.62 -11.47
N LEU A 77 -3.59 2.40 -10.99
CA LEU A 77 -2.39 2.10 -10.21
C LEU A 77 -1.45 1.20 -11.02
N GLU A 78 -0.17 1.54 -10.98
CA GLU A 78 0.89 0.80 -11.66
C GLU A 78 1.96 0.45 -10.63
N ARG A 79 2.35 -0.82 -10.58
CA ARG A 79 3.39 -1.25 -9.64
C ARG A 79 4.74 -0.66 -10.02
N VAL A 80 5.45 -0.14 -9.03
CA VAL A 80 6.82 0.36 -9.21
C VAL A 80 7.75 -0.39 -8.27
N GLY A 81 8.94 -0.70 -8.76
CA GLY A 81 9.96 -1.34 -7.94
C GLY A 81 10.84 -0.31 -7.26
N PRO A 82 11.76 -0.77 -6.40
CA PRO A 82 12.78 0.09 -5.85
C PRO A 82 13.59 0.75 -6.97
N GLU A 83 13.98 2.01 -6.77
CA GLU A 83 14.61 2.84 -7.78
C GLU A 83 15.89 2.24 -8.37
N ASN A 84 16.57 1.41 -7.60
CA ASN A 84 17.85 0.83 -7.97
C ASN A 84 17.75 -0.62 -8.44
N GLN A 85 16.56 -1.11 -8.76
CA GLN A 85 16.36 -2.48 -9.23
C GLN A 85 15.66 -2.49 -10.58
N SER A 86 16.03 -3.43 -11.44
CA SER A 86 15.34 -3.66 -12.69
C SER A 86 13.99 -4.35 -12.43
N GLU A 87 13.09 -4.30 -13.41
CA GLU A 87 11.79 -4.96 -13.29
C GLU A 87 11.94 -6.46 -13.04
N ALA A 88 12.98 -7.09 -13.57
CA ALA A 88 13.22 -8.52 -13.40
C ALA A 88 13.67 -8.89 -11.99
N ASP A 89 14.25 -7.94 -11.26
CA ASP A 89 14.85 -8.18 -9.94
C ASP A 89 14.04 -7.56 -8.80
N GLN A 90 12.75 -7.27 -9.02
CA GLN A 90 11.92 -6.65 -8.01
C GLN A 90 11.78 -7.55 -6.79
N ASP A 91 12.45 -7.18 -5.71
CA ASP A 91 12.38 -7.86 -4.44
C ASP A 91 11.59 -6.99 -3.47
N TRP A 92 10.43 -7.45 -3.07
CA TRP A 92 9.55 -6.69 -2.19
C TRP A 92 10.06 -6.60 -0.74
N PHE A 93 11.13 -7.32 -0.39
CA PHE A 93 11.77 -7.19 0.92
C PHE A 93 12.76 -6.03 1.00
N VAL A 94 13.10 -5.42 -0.12
CA VAL A 94 14.06 -4.31 -0.14
C VAL A 94 13.36 -3.02 0.27
N PRO A 95 13.77 -2.39 1.37
CA PRO A 95 13.14 -1.15 1.81
C PRO A 95 13.51 0.01 0.86
N PRO A 96 12.58 0.94 0.65
CA PRO A 96 12.90 2.18 -0.06
C PRO A 96 13.96 2.99 0.67
N ALA A 97 14.66 3.86 -0.05
CA ALA A 97 15.74 4.66 0.52
C ALA A 97 15.28 5.57 1.67
N ASP A 98 14.02 6.01 1.64
CA ASP A 98 13.45 6.90 2.66
C ASP A 98 12.74 6.15 3.79
N HIS A 99 12.85 4.83 3.84
CA HIS A 99 12.18 4.05 4.87
C HIS A 99 12.83 4.24 6.24
N VAL A 100 12.00 4.46 7.26
CA VAL A 100 12.43 4.57 8.65
C VAL A 100 11.86 3.38 9.42
N VAL A 101 12.74 2.66 10.12
CA VAL A 101 12.33 1.50 10.93
C VAL A 101 11.51 1.99 12.12
N THR A 102 10.31 1.41 12.29
CA THR A 102 9.43 1.76 13.40
C THR A 102 9.61 0.78 14.57
N ARG A 103 9.07 1.14 15.74
CA ARG A 103 9.07 0.22 16.89
C ARG A 103 8.27 -1.05 16.59
N TYR A 104 7.20 -0.92 15.84
CA TYR A 104 6.41 -2.09 15.43
C TYR A 104 7.27 -3.05 14.62
N GLU A 105 8.00 -2.53 13.66
CA GLU A 105 8.89 -3.32 12.81
C GLU A 105 9.97 -4.02 13.61
N GLU A 106 10.56 -3.32 14.59
CA GLU A 106 11.57 -3.88 15.46
C GLU A 106 11.06 -5.06 16.29
N LYS A 107 9.78 -5.08 16.63
CA LYS A 107 9.18 -6.17 17.41
C LYS A 107 9.04 -7.46 16.62
N LYS A 108 9.10 -7.39 15.28
CA LYS A 108 9.03 -8.56 14.39
C LYS A 108 7.81 -9.44 14.67
N LEU A 109 6.64 -8.81 14.75
CA LEU A 109 5.40 -9.49 15.10
C LEU A 109 4.80 -10.30 13.96
N GLY A 110 5.23 -10.07 12.73
CA GLY A 110 4.73 -10.78 11.56
C GLY A 110 5.41 -12.13 11.33
N ASP A 111 4.98 -12.85 10.31
CA ASP A 111 5.52 -14.15 9.95
C ASP A 111 6.67 -14.06 8.93
N THR A 112 7.03 -12.88 8.52
CA THR A 112 8.10 -12.65 7.56
C THR A 112 8.78 -11.31 7.81
N ALA A 113 9.87 -11.05 7.09
CA ALA A 113 10.46 -9.71 7.07
C ALA A 113 9.48 -8.73 6.43
N PRO A 114 9.59 -7.42 6.71
CA PRO A 114 8.68 -6.44 6.11
C PRO A 114 8.70 -6.51 4.59
N ILE A 115 7.50 -6.49 4.01
CA ILE A 115 7.28 -6.53 2.56
C ILE A 115 6.80 -5.15 2.13
N PHE A 116 7.45 -4.58 1.12
CA PHE A 116 7.18 -3.23 0.62
C PHE A 116 6.53 -3.31 -0.74
N LEU A 117 5.28 -2.89 -0.84
CA LEU A 117 4.56 -2.79 -2.10
C LEU A 117 4.44 -1.32 -2.46
N GLN A 118 4.90 -0.96 -3.65
CA GLN A 118 4.87 0.42 -4.11
C GLN A 118 4.12 0.51 -5.43
N PHE A 119 3.22 1.49 -5.52
CA PHE A 119 2.41 1.74 -6.70
C PHE A 119 2.43 3.23 -7.01
N ARG A 120 2.20 3.55 -8.28
CA ARG A 120 2.11 4.92 -8.76
C ARG A 120 0.78 5.13 -9.43
N ARG A 121 0.20 6.32 -9.23
CA ARG A 121 -1.02 6.72 -9.92
C ARG A 121 -0.68 7.15 -11.34
N VAL A 122 -1.27 6.48 -12.29
CA VAL A 122 -1.02 6.75 -13.72
C VAL A 122 -1.78 7.97 -14.20
#